data_9177bd581bd8872d6dbd3e1be2c5d63d
#
_entry.id   9177bd581bd8872d6dbd3e1be2c5d63d
#
_cell.length_a   1.000
_cell.length_b   1.000
_cell.length_c   1.000
_cell.angle_alpha   90.00
_cell.angle_beta   90.00
_cell.angle_gamma   90.00
#
_symmetry.space_group_name_H-M   'P 1'
#
loop_
_entity.id
_entity.type
_entity.pdbx_description
1 polymer ?
#
loop_
_entity_poly.entity_id
_entity_poly.type
_entity_poly.pdbx_seq_one_letter_code
_entity_poly.pdbx_strand_id
1 'polypeptide(L)'
;MLKIFAAPGSIALASVILLEEVEADYELTLLDFSRGEQKEAAYQAVNPKGRVPALITESGVLTETPAILFYIAKRFGADSLVGAHDPFVFAKIQEFNSYLASTVHVAHAHRLRGSRWTDDPEAIEALKKKVPESMTQVIRLIEDDLLKGPWTHGEAYTICDPYLFTISSWLESDGVDTTALPHLMAHRENMLARPATQAALSQIN
;
A
#
# COMPACT_ATOMS: atom_id res chain seq x y z
N MET A 1 -10.81 -4.78 -20.11
CA MET A 1 -9.40 -4.95 -19.69
C MET A 1 -9.09 -3.86 -18.67
N LEU A 2 -8.48 -4.23 -17.56
CA LEU A 2 -8.02 -3.26 -16.54
C LEU A 2 -6.69 -2.65 -16.97
N LYS A 3 -6.43 -1.38 -16.57
CA LYS A 3 -5.12 -0.77 -16.73
C LYS A 3 -4.74 -0.07 -15.43
N ILE A 4 -3.58 -0.42 -14.86
CA ILE A 4 -3.08 0.17 -13.63
C ILE A 4 -1.82 0.99 -13.87
N PHE A 5 -1.78 2.17 -13.26
CA PHE A 5 -0.59 3.01 -13.17
C PHE A 5 0.10 2.80 -11.82
N ALA A 6 1.39 2.53 -11.87
CA ALA A 6 2.25 2.33 -10.70
C ALA A 6 3.57 3.08 -10.85
N ALA A 7 4.41 3.02 -9.84
CA ALA A 7 5.80 3.46 -9.90
C ALA A 7 6.64 2.54 -8.99
N PRO A 8 7.92 2.30 -9.30
CA PRO A 8 8.81 1.55 -8.43
C PRO A 8 8.84 2.11 -7.01
N GLY A 9 8.85 1.23 -6.02
CA GLY A 9 8.87 1.58 -4.60
C GLY A 9 7.62 2.29 -4.07
N SER A 10 6.54 2.37 -4.86
CA SER A 10 5.29 3.03 -4.46
C SER A 10 4.28 2.05 -3.86
N ILE A 11 3.27 2.61 -3.19
CA ILE A 11 2.17 1.83 -2.62
C ILE A 11 1.32 1.08 -3.67
N ALA A 12 1.47 1.41 -4.94
CA ALA A 12 0.80 0.74 -6.04
C ALA A 12 1.14 -0.76 -6.13
N LEU A 13 2.31 -1.18 -5.60
CA LEU A 13 2.69 -2.58 -5.49
C LEU A 13 1.60 -3.43 -4.82
N ALA A 14 0.95 -2.92 -3.78
CA ALA A 14 -0.16 -3.62 -3.11
C ALA A 14 -1.30 -4.00 -4.08
N SER A 15 -1.64 -3.07 -4.97
CA SER A 15 -2.71 -3.29 -5.96
C SER A 15 -2.26 -4.27 -7.05
N VAL A 16 -0.99 -4.23 -7.46
CA VAL A 16 -0.45 -5.18 -8.45
C VAL A 16 -0.38 -6.59 -7.86
N ILE A 17 0.07 -6.74 -6.60
CA ILE A 17 0.02 -8.03 -5.91
C ILE A 17 -1.40 -8.61 -5.92
N LEU A 18 -2.41 -7.79 -5.60
CA LEU A 18 -3.77 -8.29 -5.57
C LEU A 18 -4.31 -8.64 -6.97
N LEU A 19 -3.92 -7.92 -8.02
CA LEU A 19 -4.25 -8.29 -9.41
C LEU A 19 -3.66 -9.65 -9.78
N GLU A 20 -2.41 -9.93 -9.38
CA GLU A 20 -1.78 -11.24 -9.56
C GLU A 20 -2.46 -12.34 -8.72
N GLU A 21 -2.88 -12.04 -7.47
CA GLU A 21 -3.59 -13.00 -6.61
C GLU A 21 -4.92 -13.47 -7.18
N VAL A 22 -5.61 -12.60 -7.90
CA VAL A 22 -6.90 -12.93 -8.54
C VAL A 22 -6.76 -13.32 -10.01
N GLU A 23 -5.52 -13.51 -10.49
CA GLU A 23 -5.21 -13.88 -11.87
C GLU A 23 -5.88 -12.95 -12.90
N ALA A 24 -5.87 -11.65 -12.62
CA ALA A 24 -6.51 -10.66 -13.46
C ALA A 24 -5.76 -10.45 -14.78
N ASP A 25 -6.50 -10.24 -15.87
CA ASP A 25 -5.93 -9.69 -17.11
C ASP A 25 -5.88 -8.17 -17.03
N TYR A 26 -4.68 -7.57 -17.02
CA TYR A 26 -4.46 -6.13 -16.86
C TYR A 26 -3.21 -5.64 -17.60
N GLU A 27 -3.21 -4.36 -17.93
CA GLU A 27 -2.04 -3.62 -18.44
C GLU A 27 -1.40 -2.83 -17.30
N LEU A 28 -0.08 -2.98 -17.10
CA LEU A 28 0.70 -2.19 -16.16
C LEU A 28 1.43 -1.06 -16.89
N THR A 29 1.29 0.16 -16.41
CA THR A 29 2.08 1.31 -16.86
C THR A 29 2.87 1.88 -15.69
N LEU A 30 4.19 1.90 -15.82
CA LEU A 30 5.08 2.48 -14.82
C LEU A 30 5.35 3.95 -15.12
N LEU A 31 5.23 4.80 -14.10
CA LEU A 31 5.59 6.21 -14.14
C LEU A 31 6.98 6.41 -13.52
N ASP A 32 7.80 7.19 -14.20
CA ASP A 32 9.09 7.64 -13.66
C ASP A 32 8.90 8.90 -12.80
N PHE A 33 8.92 8.71 -11.48
CA PHE A 33 8.80 9.80 -10.52
C PHE A 33 10.02 10.73 -10.49
N SER A 34 11.20 10.22 -10.93
CA SER A 34 12.41 11.06 -11.00
C SER A 34 12.30 12.12 -12.11
N ARG A 35 11.55 11.79 -13.17
CA ARG A 35 11.22 12.70 -14.27
C ARG A 35 9.97 13.55 -14.00
N GLY A 36 9.25 13.27 -12.93
CA GLY A 36 8.04 14.02 -12.58
C GLY A 36 6.80 13.65 -13.41
N GLU A 37 6.78 12.49 -14.06
CA GLU A 37 5.68 12.06 -14.96
C GLU A 37 4.31 12.09 -14.28
N GLN A 38 4.24 11.88 -12.96
CA GLN A 38 2.99 12.00 -12.19
C GLN A 38 2.42 13.44 -12.15
N LYS A 39 3.21 14.44 -12.55
CA LYS A 39 2.79 15.86 -12.62
C LYS A 39 2.50 16.32 -14.05
N GLU A 40 2.76 15.49 -15.05
CA GLU A 40 2.49 15.80 -16.42
C GLU A 40 0.97 15.84 -16.72
N ALA A 41 0.56 16.73 -17.63
CA ALA A 41 -0.84 16.90 -17.98
C ALA A 41 -1.49 15.60 -18.45
N ALA A 42 -0.75 14.74 -19.16
CA ALA A 42 -1.23 13.46 -19.66
C ALA A 42 -1.66 12.53 -18.49
N TYR A 43 -0.84 12.43 -17.41
CA TYR A 43 -1.22 11.63 -16.27
C TYR A 43 -2.24 12.34 -15.35
N GLN A 44 -2.17 13.65 -15.21
CA GLN A 44 -3.14 14.42 -14.43
C GLN A 44 -4.57 14.34 -15.02
N ALA A 45 -4.70 14.13 -16.33
CA ALA A 45 -5.98 13.83 -16.94
C ALA A 45 -6.57 12.49 -16.50
N VAL A 46 -5.73 11.52 -16.10
CA VAL A 46 -6.14 10.23 -15.52
C VAL A 46 -6.39 10.38 -14.03
N ASN A 47 -5.43 10.97 -13.31
CA ASN A 47 -5.53 11.17 -11.86
C ASN A 47 -5.06 12.57 -11.46
N PRO A 48 -5.98 13.52 -11.25
CA PRO A 48 -5.65 14.90 -10.91
C PRO A 48 -4.91 15.06 -9.57
N LYS A 49 -4.90 14.01 -8.72
CA LYS A 49 -4.11 14.00 -7.48
C LYS A 49 -2.61 13.84 -7.76
N GLY A 50 -2.19 13.45 -8.98
CA GLY A 50 -0.78 13.21 -9.32
C GLY A 50 -0.13 12.11 -8.47
N ARG A 51 -0.87 11.04 -8.16
CA ARG A 51 -0.43 9.92 -7.30
C ARG A 51 -0.75 8.57 -7.96
N VAL A 52 0.00 7.54 -7.57
CA VAL A 52 -0.30 6.15 -7.88
C VAL A 52 -0.70 5.40 -6.60
N PRO A 53 -1.52 4.32 -6.71
CA PRO A 53 -2.08 3.75 -7.91
C PRO A 53 -3.23 4.58 -8.51
N ALA A 54 -3.47 4.38 -9.81
CA ALA A 54 -4.72 4.71 -10.48
C ALA A 54 -5.12 3.50 -11.34
N LEU A 55 -6.35 3.01 -11.18
CA LEU A 55 -6.88 1.87 -11.89
C LEU A 55 -7.96 2.35 -12.86
N ILE A 56 -7.73 2.19 -14.17
CA ILE A 56 -8.73 2.43 -15.21
C ILE A 56 -9.56 1.15 -15.36
N THR A 57 -10.86 1.32 -15.31
CA THR A 57 -11.87 0.29 -15.49
C THR A 57 -12.84 0.67 -16.61
N GLU A 58 -13.72 -0.24 -16.99
CA GLU A 58 -14.82 0.05 -17.95
C GLU A 58 -15.81 1.11 -17.43
N SER A 59 -15.87 1.31 -16.10
CA SER A 59 -16.79 2.26 -15.45
C SER A 59 -16.14 3.59 -15.08
N GLY A 60 -14.82 3.73 -15.31
CA GLY A 60 -14.06 4.94 -14.99
C GLY A 60 -12.77 4.65 -14.24
N VAL A 61 -12.16 5.69 -13.66
CA VAL A 61 -10.89 5.63 -12.96
C VAL A 61 -11.12 5.54 -11.45
N LEU A 62 -10.49 4.56 -10.82
CA LEU A 62 -10.40 4.42 -9.36
C LEU A 62 -9.03 4.86 -8.87
N THR A 63 -9.02 5.53 -7.73
CA THR A 63 -7.82 5.93 -7.01
C THR A 63 -7.99 5.55 -5.53
N GLU A 64 -6.93 5.71 -4.73
CA GLU A 64 -6.82 5.28 -3.34
C GLU A 64 -6.68 3.75 -3.20
N THR A 65 -5.54 3.34 -2.63
CA THR A 65 -5.18 1.92 -2.51
C THR A 65 -6.28 1.06 -1.86
N PRO A 66 -6.90 1.43 -0.71
CA PRO A 66 -7.96 0.62 -0.12
C PRO A 66 -9.17 0.42 -1.03
N ALA A 67 -9.57 1.46 -1.76
CA ALA A 67 -10.71 1.40 -2.68
C ALA A 67 -10.40 0.49 -3.89
N ILE A 68 -9.19 0.60 -4.44
CA ILE A 68 -8.74 -0.24 -5.55
C ILE A 68 -8.66 -1.71 -5.11
N LEU A 69 -8.07 -2.00 -3.94
CA LEU A 69 -8.00 -3.35 -3.40
C LEU A 69 -9.39 -3.97 -3.21
N PHE A 70 -10.31 -3.21 -2.62
CA PHE A 70 -11.70 -3.65 -2.46
C PHE A 70 -12.35 -3.94 -3.81
N TYR A 71 -12.22 -3.02 -4.79
CA TYR A 71 -12.80 -3.20 -6.11
C TYR A 71 -12.26 -4.44 -6.82
N ILE A 72 -10.94 -4.65 -6.81
CA ILE A 72 -10.32 -5.82 -7.43
C ILE A 72 -10.89 -7.11 -6.80
N ALA A 73 -10.88 -7.24 -5.48
CA ALA A 73 -11.40 -8.42 -4.80
C ALA A 73 -12.87 -8.70 -5.16
N LYS A 74 -13.72 -7.67 -5.16
CA LYS A 74 -15.15 -7.81 -5.51
C LYS A 74 -15.36 -8.13 -6.99
N ARG A 75 -14.60 -7.51 -7.87
CA ARG A 75 -14.71 -7.69 -9.34
C ARG A 75 -14.38 -9.12 -9.77
N PHE A 76 -13.46 -9.76 -9.07
CA PHE A 76 -13.01 -11.13 -9.37
C PHE A 76 -13.62 -12.21 -8.45
N GLY A 77 -14.64 -11.88 -7.68
CA GLY A 77 -15.35 -12.84 -6.83
C GLY A 77 -14.57 -13.34 -5.62
N ALA A 78 -13.49 -12.64 -5.24
CA ALA A 78 -12.66 -12.98 -4.08
C ALA A 78 -13.25 -12.39 -2.78
N ASP A 79 -14.52 -12.67 -2.50
CA ASP A 79 -15.29 -12.10 -1.40
C ASP A 79 -14.71 -12.42 -0.01
N SER A 80 -14.01 -13.55 0.14
CA SER A 80 -13.30 -13.91 1.37
C SER A 80 -12.22 -12.92 1.74
N LEU A 81 -11.54 -12.30 0.75
CA LEU A 81 -10.46 -11.34 0.97
C LEU A 81 -10.94 -10.02 1.58
N VAL A 82 -12.22 -9.75 1.54
CA VAL A 82 -12.84 -8.52 2.06
C VAL A 82 -13.84 -8.78 3.20
N GLY A 83 -13.99 -10.02 3.65
CA GLY A 83 -14.94 -10.38 4.70
C GLY A 83 -16.41 -10.08 4.35
N ALA A 84 -16.78 -10.22 3.05
CA ALA A 84 -18.05 -9.74 2.52
C ALA A 84 -19.30 -10.37 3.15
N HIS A 85 -19.16 -11.52 3.82
CA HIS A 85 -20.27 -12.27 4.42
C HIS A 85 -20.55 -11.89 5.88
N ASP A 86 -19.65 -11.15 6.53
CA ASP A 86 -19.77 -10.70 7.91
C ASP A 86 -19.49 -9.21 8.00
N PRO A 87 -20.48 -8.36 8.35
CA PRO A 87 -20.28 -6.92 8.39
C PRO A 87 -19.25 -6.47 9.44
N PHE A 88 -19.03 -7.22 10.52
CA PHE A 88 -18.02 -6.90 11.51
C PHE A 88 -16.61 -7.22 10.99
N VAL A 89 -16.43 -8.39 10.36
CA VAL A 89 -15.17 -8.76 9.71
C VAL A 89 -14.83 -7.77 8.60
N PHE A 90 -15.80 -7.41 7.76
CA PHE A 90 -15.63 -6.35 6.76
C PHE A 90 -15.18 -5.04 7.39
N ALA A 91 -15.84 -4.59 8.47
CA ALA A 91 -15.48 -3.35 9.15
C ALA A 91 -14.06 -3.40 9.73
N LYS A 92 -13.61 -4.53 10.27
CA LYS A 92 -12.25 -4.72 10.78
C LYS A 92 -11.20 -4.62 9.68
N ILE A 93 -11.48 -5.17 8.50
CA ILE A 93 -10.62 -5.02 7.31
C ILE A 93 -10.53 -3.54 6.88
N GLN A 94 -11.67 -2.83 6.87
CA GLN A 94 -11.67 -1.40 6.53
C GLN A 94 -10.98 -0.55 7.60
N GLU A 95 -11.12 -0.89 8.89
CA GLU A 95 -10.42 -0.23 10.01
C GLU A 95 -8.90 -0.34 9.82
N PHE A 96 -8.39 -1.54 9.53
CA PHE A 96 -6.97 -1.75 9.32
C PHE A 96 -6.46 -0.99 8.08
N ASN A 97 -7.14 -1.09 6.95
CA ASN A 97 -6.79 -0.33 5.74
C ASN A 97 -6.84 1.18 5.94
N SER A 98 -7.82 1.66 6.72
CA SER A 98 -7.92 3.09 7.06
C SER A 98 -6.73 3.53 7.93
N TYR A 99 -6.32 2.71 8.90
CA TYR A 99 -5.13 2.98 9.72
C TYR A 99 -3.85 3.04 8.86
N LEU A 100 -3.67 2.09 7.95
CA LEU A 100 -2.54 2.12 7.02
C LEU A 100 -2.54 3.40 6.16
N ALA A 101 -3.70 3.79 5.61
CA ALA A 101 -3.80 4.92 4.70
C ALA A 101 -3.66 6.29 5.40
N SER A 102 -4.31 6.46 6.56
CA SER A 102 -4.43 7.76 7.22
C SER A 102 -3.36 8.03 8.27
N THR A 103 -2.67 6.98 8.75
CA THR A 103 -1.69 7.10 9.83
C THR A 103 -0.33 6.63 9.39
N VAL A 104 -0.18 5.36 9.01
CA VAL A 104 1.14 4.78 8.72
C VAL A 104 1.75 5.37 7.45
N HIS A 105 0.99 5.40 6.34
CA HIS A 105 1.46 5.97 5.08
C HIS A 105 1.73 7.48 5.20
N VAL A 106 0.98 8.20 6.04
CA VAL A 106 1.23 9.63 6.29
C VAL A 106 2.54 9.83 7.04
N ALA A 107 2.83 9.02 8.07
CA ALA A 107 4.10 9.08 8.79
C ALA A 107 5.29 8.84 7.83
N HIS A 108 5.24 7.80 6.98
CA HIS A 108 6.24 7.57 5.93
C HIS A 108 6.38 8.77 4.98
N ALA A 109 5.27 9.37 4.56
CA ALA A 109 5.28 10.43 3.56
C ALA A 109 6.05 11.69 4.00
N HIS A 110 6.21 11.92 5.31
CA HIS A 110 7.02 13.01 5.84
C HIS A 110 8.50 12.90 5.46
N ARG A 111 9.01 11.73 5.14
CA ARG A 111 10.41 11.52 4.76
C ARG A 111 10.80 12.27 3.47
N LEU A 112 9.98 12.18 2.43
CA LEU A 112 10.31 12.72 1.10
C LEU A 112 9.27 13.71 0.56
N ARG A 113 8.18 13.94 1.30
CA ARG A 113 7.03 14.70 0.81
C ARG A 113 6.56 15.75 1.81
N GLY A 114 7.45 16.23 2.69
CA GLY A 114 7.17 17.28 3.68
C GLY A 114 6.57 18.55 3.08
N SER A 115 6.92 18.88 1.83
CA SER A 115 6.35 20.01 1.09
C SER A 115 4.84 19.92 0.83
N ARG A 116 4.17 18.80 1.16
CA ARG A 116 2.70 18.73 1.15
C ARG A 116 2.05 19.42 2.35
N TRP A 117 2.83 19.66 3.40
CA TRP A 117 2.33 20.24 4.66
C TRP A 117 2.87 21.63 4.94
N THR A 118 4.06 21.97 4.40
CA THR A 118 4.70 23.26 4.60
C THR A 118 5.69 23.54 3.47
N ASP A 119 5.89 24.85 3.17
CA ASP A 119 6.92 25.30 2.25
C ASP A 119 8.21 25.76 2.99
N ASP A 120 8.19 25.73 4.33
CA ASP A 120 9.36 26.09 5.17
C ASP A 120 10.38 24.94 5.15
N PRO A 121 11.60 25.15 4.63
CA PRO A 121 12.64 24.13 4.56
C PRO A 121 13.04 23.56 5.92
N GLU A 122 13.07 24.38 6.98
CA GLU A 122 13.43 23.94 8.33
C GLU A 122 12.34 23.01 8.90
N ALA A 123 11.08 23.34 8.69
CA ALA A 123 9.95 22.50 9.08
C ALA A 123 9.92 21.19 8.27
N ILE A 124 10.22 21.22 6.97
CA ILE A 124 10.35 20.00 6.14
C ILE A 124 11.44 19.09 6.70
N GLU A 125 12.62 19.63 7.03
CA GLU A 125 13.71 18.83 7.59
C GLU A 125 13.37 18.30 9.00
N ALA A 126 12.64 19.07 9.81
CA ALA A 126 12.16 18.61 11.11
C ALA A 126 11.16 17.43 10.98
N LEU A 127 10.22 17.51 10.03
CA LEU A 127 9.29 16.40 9.71
C LEU A 127 10.07 15.15 9.32
N LYS A 128 11.05 15.28 8.42
CA LYS A 128 11.89 14.18 7.97
C LYS A 128 12.67 13.52 9.11
N LYS A 129 13.27 14.32 10.00
CA LYS A 129 14.01 13.82 11.18
C LYS A 129 13.13 13.05 12.15
N LYS A 130 11.82 13.36 12.20
CA LYS A 130 10.85 12.71 13.07
C LYS A 130 10.38 11.34 12.53
N VAL A 131 10.60 11.03 11.26
CA VAL A 131 10.09 9.81 10.62
C VAL A 131 10.51 8.52 11.34
N PRO A 132 11.78 8.30 11.71
CA PRO A 132 12.15 7.05 12.39
C PRO A 132 11.34 6.81 13.66
N GLU A 133 11.13 7.84 14.45
CA GLU A 133 10.35 7.75 15.70
C GLU A 133 8.85 7.55 15.40
N SER A 134 8.26 8.38 14.53
CA SER A 134 6.83 8.30 14.21
C SER A 134 6.48 6.99 13.51
N MET A 135 7.32 6.51 12.57
CA MET A 135 7.12 5.20 11.94
C MET A 135 7.26 4.06 12.94
N THR A 136 8.27 4.09 13.80
CA THR A 136 8.41 3.09 14.86
C THR A 136 7.16 3.02 15.74
N GLN A 137 6.62 4.17 16.16
CA GLN A 137 5.45 4.23 17.01
C GLN A 137 4.20 3.61 16.35
N VAL A 138 3.91 3.96 15.10
CA VAL A 138 2.71 3.47 14.41
C VAL A 138 2.84 2.01 13.99
N ILE A 139 4.05 1.55 13.67
CA ILE A 139 4.31 0.15 13.33
C ILE A 139 4.30 -0.75 14.57
N ARG A 140 4.76 -0.24 15.72
CA ARG A 140 4.66 -0.98 16.99
C ARG A 140 3.23 -1.35 17.33
N LEU A 141 2.25 -0.50 17.09
CA LEU A 141 0.85 -0.85 17.29
C LEU A 141 0.43 -2.04 16.42
N ILE A 142 0.94 -2.11 15.17
CA ILE A 142 0.67 -3.27 14.30
C ILE A 142 1.32 -4.52 14.86
N GLU A 143 2.60 -4.45 15.23
CA GLU A 143 3.38 -5.55 15.79
C GLU A 143 2.75 -6.12 17.07
N ASP A 144 2.42 -5.24 18.00
CA ASP A 144 2.04 -5.63 19.35
C ASP A 144 0.55 -6.01 19.45
N ASP A 145 -0.34 -5.33 18.69
CA ASP A 145 -1.79 -5.40 18.89
C ASP A 145 -2.61 -5.83 17.69
N LEU A 146 -2.19 -5.51 16.47
CA LEU A 146 -3.04 -5.70 15.29
C LEU A 146 -2.69 -6.94 14.47
N LEU A 147 -1.43 -7.36 14.44
CA LEU A 147 -0.96 -8.55 13.71
C LEU A 147 -0.93 -9.76 14.65
N LYS A 148 -2.00 -10.57 14.64
CA LYS A 148 -2.20 -11.68 15.60
C LYS A 148 -1.99 -13.08 15.01
N GLY A 149 -1.47 -13.19 13.80
CA GLY A 149 -1.25 -14.48 13.14
C GLY A 149 -0.33 -14.33 11.95
N PRO A 150 -0.28 -15.34 11.07
CA PRO A 150 0.53 -15.28 9.86
C PRO A 150 0.07 -14.17 8.90
N TRP A 151 -1.20 -13.72 9.01
CA TRP A 151 -1.80 -12.65 8.23
C TRP A 151 -2.41 -11.56 9.11
N THR A 152 -2.75 -10.44 8.52
CA THR A 152 -3.33 -9.27 9.23
C THR A 152 -4.63 -9.60 9.98
N HIS A 153 -5.36 -10.61 9.56
CA HIS A 153 -6.61 -11.07 10.19
C HIS A 153 -6.50 -12.54 10.65
N GLY A 154 -5.42 -12.85 11.39
CA GLY A 154 -5.17 -14.18 11.94
C GLY A 154 -4.78 -15.19 10.86
N GLU A 155 -5.56 -16.25 10.69
CA GLU A 155 -5.30 -17.28 9.67
C GLU A 155 -5.80 -16.89 8.28
N ALA A 156 -6.57 -15.81 8.14
CA ALA A 156 -7.17 -15.41 6.90
C ALA A 156 -6.33 -14.33 6.18
N TYR A 157 -5.83 -14.66 5.01
CA TYR A 157 -5.27 -13.69 4.07
C TYR A 157 -6.36 -12.76 3.55
N THR A 158 -6.10 -11.45 3.54
CA THR A 158 -7.07 -10.42 3.15
C THR A 158 -6.41 -9.34 2.28
N ILE A 159 -7.21 -8.39 1.80
CA ILE A 159 -6.70 -7.22 1.06
C ILE A 159 -5.76 -6.32 1.89
N CYS A 160 -5.73 -6.50 3.22
CA CYS A 160 -4.81 -5.76 4.08
C CYS A 160 -3.37 -6.24 3.96
N ASP A 161 -3.16 -7.53 3.64
CA ASP A 161 -1.84 -8.15 3.63
C ASP A 161 -0.90 -7.59 2.55
N PRO A 162 -1.29 -7.45 1.27
CA PRO A 162 -0.45 -6.81 0.27
C PRO A 162 -0.20 -5.33 0.57
N TYR A 163 -1.15 -4.66 1.26
CA TYR A 163 -0.96 -3.28 1.67
C TYR A 163 0.09 -3.15 2.79
N LEU A 164 -0.05 -3.95 3.85
CA LEU A 164 0.92 -3.99 4.94
C LEU A 164 2.31 -4.41 4.44
N PHE A 165 2.38 -5.43 3.57
CA PHE A 165 3.63 -5.87 2.96
C PHE A 165 4.35 -4.73 2.25
N THR A 166 3.64 -3.97 1.40
CA THR A 166 4.23 -2.85 0.67
C THR A 166 4.76 -1.78 1.63
N ILE A 167 4.01 -1.44 2.68
CA ILE A 167 4.47 -0.49 3.71
C ILE A 167 5.69 -1.05 4.45
N SER A 168 5.71 -2.34 4.80
CA SER A 168 6.82 -2.95 5.51
C SER A 168 8.14 -2.88 4.74
N SER A 169 8.07 -2.83 3.40
CA SER A 169 9.26 -2.69 2.55
C SER A 169 9.96 -1.32 2.67
N TRP A 170 9.35 -0.33 3.30
CA TRP A 170 9.93 1.00 3.48
C TRP A 170 10.64 1.20 4.82
N LEU A 171 10.43 0.29 5.80
CA LEU A 171 10.81 0.48 7.19
C LEU A 171 12.31 0.75 7.38
N GLU A 172 13.16 -0.01 6.70
CA GLU A 172 14.61 0.17 6.77
C GLU A 172 15.03 1.56 6.27
N SER A 173 14.40 2.00 5.17
CA SER A 173 14.67 3.34 4.61
C SER A 173 14.09 4.47 5.47
N ASP A 174 13.08 4.18 6.29
CA ASP A 174 12.49 5.12 7.25
C ASP A 174 13.25 5.14 8.58
N GLY A 175 14.29 4.31 8.73
CA GLY A 175 15.12 4.24 9.93
C GLY A 175 14.49 3.46 11.09
N VAL A 176 13.55 2.57 10.81
CA VAL A 176 12.93 1.69 11.81
C VAL A 176 13.81 0.46 12.04
N ASP A 177 14.04 0.10 13.28
CA ASP A 177 14.72 -1.15 13.67
C ASP A 177 13.76 -2.35 13.49
N THR A 178 13.90 -3.04 12.36
CA THR A 178 13.07 -4.19 12.02
C THR A 178 13.38 -5.44 12.85
N THR A 179 14.54 -5.49 13.55
CA THR A 179 14.88 -6.62 14.41
C THR A 179 13.96 -6.71 15.65
N ALA A 180 13.33 -5.59 15.99
CA ALA A 180 12.37 -5.49 17.07
C ALA A 180 10.91 -5.78 16.65
N LEU A 181 10.68 -6.27 15.41
CA LEU A 181 9.34 -6.46 14.79
C LEU A 181 9.19 -7.91 14.26
N PRO A 182 9.33 -8.95 15.11
CA PRO A 182 9.37 -10.33 14.64
C PRO A 182 8.09 -10.80 13.94
N HIS A 183 6.89 -10.40 14.40
CA HIS A 183 5.64 -10.79 13.75
C HIS A 183 5.50 -10.16 12.36
N LEU A 184 5.83 -8.87 12.25
CA LEU A 184 5.79 -8.17 10.97
C LEU A 184 6.83 -8.72 9.98
N MET A 185 8.01 -9.10 10.45
CA MET A 185 9.02 -9.73 9.60
C MET A 185 8.59 -11.12 9.14
N ALA A 186 7.97 -11.93 10.01
CA ALA A 186 7.38 -13.21 9.62
C ALA A 186 6.26 -13.04 8.59
N HIS A 187 5.37 -12.05 8.77
CA HIS A 187 4.37 -11.70 7.76
C HIS A 187 5.02 -11.33 6.41
N ARG A 188 6.08 -10.51 6.44
CA ARG A 188 6.82 -10.10 5.23
C ARG A 188 7.43 -11.30 4.50
N GLU A 189 7.98 -12.28 5.22
CA GLU A 189 8.49 -13.54 4.65
C GLU A 189 7.35 -14.37 4.04
N ASN A 190 6.22 -14.50 4.72
CA ASN A 190 5.04 -15.17 4.19
C ASN A 190 4.56 -14.53 2.89
N MET A 191 4.53 -13.20 2.82
CA MET A 191 4.18 -12.47 1.61
C MET A 191 5.19 -12.72 0.48
N LEU A 192 6.49 -12.67 0.77
CA LEU A 192 7.55 -12.94 -0.22
C LEU A 192 7.50 -14.36 -0.79
N ALA A 193 7.01 -15.32 -0.01
CA ALA A 193 6.85 -16.70 -0.46
C ALA A 193 5.67 -16.89 -1.44
N ARG A 194 4.75 -15.93 -1.56
CA ARG A 194 3.58 -16.03 -2.45
C ARG A 194 3.96 -15.80 -3.92
N PRO A 195 3.53 -16.68 -4.83
CA PRO A 195 3.80 -16.51 -6.28
C PRO A 195 3.32 -15.16 -6.82
N ALA A 196 2.14 -14.69 -6.40
CA ALA A 196 1.58 -13.40 -6.80
C ALA A 196 2.47 -12.22 -6.39
N THR A 197 3.04 -12.26 -5.18
CA THR A 197 3.97 -11.23 -4.71
C THR A 197 5.24 -11.22 -5.56
N GLN A 198 5.80 -12.40 -5.86
CA GLN A 198 7.00 -12.52 -6.69
C GLN A 198 6.75 -12.01 -8.12
N ALA A 199 5.59 -12.37 -8.71
CA ALA A 199 5.19 -11.88 -10.02
C ALA A 199 5.07 -10.35 -10.06
N ALA A 200 4.39 -9.75 -9.07
CA ALA A 200 4.25 -8.30 -8.95
C ALA A 200 5.59 -7.58 -8.78
N LEU A 201 6.49 -8.12 -7.93
CA LEU A 201 7.82 -7.56 -7.73
C LEU A 201 8.67 -7.60 -9.00
N SER A 202 8.55 -8.66 -9.81
CA SER A 202 9.29 -8.77 -11.08
C SER A 202 8.86 -7.74 -12.13
N GLN A 203 7.65 -7.21 -12.03
CA GLN A 203 7.09 -6.21 -12.96
C GLN A 203 7.35 -4.76 -12.55
N ILE A 204 7.47 -4.48 -11.24
CA ILE A 204 7.55 -3.10 -10.72
C ILE A 204 9.00 -2.67 -10.39
N ASN A 205 9.91 -3.60 -10.18
CA ASN A 205 11.31 -3.30 -9.78
C ASN A 205 12.24 -3.06 -10.97
#